data_f7c1f0a8fb58da1dc960d5a1cb2c5fae
#
_entry.id   f7c1f0a8fb58da1dc960d5a1cb2c5fae
#
_cell.length_a   1.000
_cell.length_b   1.000
_cell.length_c   1.000
_cell.angle_alpha   90.00
_cell.angle_beta   90.00
_cell.angle_gamma   90.00
#
_symmetry.space_group_name_H-M   'P 1'
#
loop_
_entity.id
_entity.type
_entity.pdbx_description
1 polymer ?
#
loop_
_entity_poly.entity_id
_entity_poly.type
_entity_poly.pdbx_seq_one_letter_code
_entity_poly.pdbx_strand_id
1 'polypeptide(L)' 'MIHYLVIGHACDEEQEWRHMMFNDEQPDKYLEAKFIKRLREDDGWDEDKEIYVDFILKSNSIINISYG' A
#
# COMPACT_ATOMS: atom_id res chain seq x y z
N MET A 1 -16.80 10.46 -3.51
CA MET A 1 -15.34 10.44 -3.43
C MET A 1 -14.84 9.03 -3.65
N ILE A 2 -13.83 8.88 -4.51
CA ILE A 2 -13.29 7.56 -4.82
C ILE A 2 -12.15 7.26 -3.86
N HIS A 3 -12.16 6.06 -3.30
CA HIS A 3 -11.11 5.60 -2.40
C HIS A 3 -10.35 4.45 -3.07
N TYR A 4 -9.05 4.49 -2.93
CA TYR A 4 -8.18 3.41 -3.36
C TYR A 4 -7.56 2.75 -2.15
N LEU A 5 -7.61 1.44 -2.10
CA LEU A 5 -6.94 0.66 -1.08
C LEU A 5 -5.78 -0.07 -1.72
N VAL A 6 -4.59 0.22 -1.26
CA VAL A 6 -3.37 -0.46 -1.73
C VAL A 6 -2.90 -1.40 -0.64
N ILE A 7 -2.74 -2.67 -0.99
CA ILE A 7 -2.26 -3.71 -0.09
C ILE A 7 -0.97 -4.27 -0.64
N GLY A 8 0.03 -4.32 0.18
CA GLY A 8 1.32 -4.86 -0.22
C GLY A 8 2.05 -5.49 0.95
N HIS A 9 3.22 -6.03 0.66
CA HIS A 9 4.04 -6.66 1.68
C HIS A 9 5.53 -6.50 1.36
N ALA A 10 6.34 -6.63 2.39
CA ALA A 10 7.77 -6.80 2.21
C ALA A 10 8.12 -8.26 2.40
N CYS A 11 8.97 -8.77 1.53
CA CYS A 11 9.48 -10.12 1.63
C CYS A 11 10.90 -10.05 2.20
N ASP A 12 11.00 -10.33 3.49
CA ASP A 12 12.25 -10.40 4.22
C ASP A 12 12.23 -11.72 4.98
N GLU A 13 12.89 -11.84 6.11
CA GLU A 13 12.82 -13.02 6.96
C GLU A 13 11.40 -13.32 7.41
N GLU A 14 10.61 -12.28 7.58
CA GLU A 14 9.18 -12.37 7.88
C GLU A 14 8.40 -11.55 6.86
N GLN A 15 7.23 -12.05 6.48
CA GLN A 15 6.34 -11.28 5.62
C GLN A 15 5.62 -10.23 6.45
N GLU A 16 5.87 -8.97 6.12
CA GLU A 16 5.21 -7.85 6.77
C GLU A 16 4.19 -7.23 5.82
N TRP A 17 2.92 -7.33 6.18
CA TRP A 17 1.83 -6.80 5.38
C TRP A 17 1.47 -5.39 5.81
N ARG A 18 1.17 -4.55 4.82
CA ARG A 18 0.73 -3.18 5.05
C ARG A 18 -0.38 -2.82 4.08
N HIS A 19 -1.19 -1.88 4.48
CA HIS A 19 -2.20 -1.31 3.60
C HIS A 19 -2.27 0.20 3.80
N MET A 20 -2.67 0.90 2.74
CA MET A 20 -2.88 2.34 2.77
C MET A 20 -4.10 2.70 1.95
N MET A 21 -4.80 3.75 2.36
CA MET A 21 -5.91 4.29 1.60
C MET A 21 -5.52 5.64 1.00
N PHE A 22 -5.90 5.82 -0.25
CA PHE A 22 -5.69 7.08 -0.96
C PHE A 22 -7.02 7.57 -1.51
N ASN A 23 -7.19 8.88 -1.49
CA ASN A 23 -8.42 9.52 -1.99
C ASN A 23 -8.21 10.17 -3.36
N ASP A 24 -7.02 10.12 -3.90
CA ASP A 24 -6.67 10.73 -5.17
C ASP A 24 -6.95 9.79 -6.31
N GLU A 25 -7.59 10.29 -7.36
CA GLU A 25 -7.80 9.52 -8.58
C GLU A 25 -6.51 9.55 -9.40
N GLN A 26 -5.71 8.49 -9.28
CA GLN A 26 -4.40 8.39 -9.89
C GLN A 26 -4.24 7.04 -10.58
N PRO A 27 -3.35 6.93 -11.59
CA PRO A 27 -3.02 5.63 -12.17
C PRO A 27 -2.42 4.68 -11.12
N ASP A 28 -2.63 3.40 -11.31
CA ASP A 28 -2.14 2.37 -10.39
C ASP A 28 -0.63 2.49 -10.14
N LYS A 29 0.12 2.75 -11.19
CA LYS A 29 1.57 2.91 -11.10
C LYS A 29 1.97 4.03 -10.14
N TYR A 30 1.20 5.10 -10.12
CA TYR A 30 1.45 6.23 -9.23
C TYR A 30 1.11 5.88 -7.79
N LEU A 31 0.02 5.14 -7.59
CA LEU A 31 -0.38 4.68 -6.26
C LEU A 31 0.63 3.71 -5.67
N GLU A 32 1.18 2.83 -6.50
CA GLU A 32 2.27 1.93 -6.08
C GLU A 32 3.49 2.71 -5.61
N ALA A 33 3.88 3.73 -6.37
CA ALA A 33 5.03 4.55 -6.02
C ALA A 33 4.82 5.29 -4.70
N LYS A 34 3.63 5.84 -4.48
CA LYS A 34 3.29 6.52 -3.23
C LYS A 34 3.29 5.56 -2.05
N PHE A 35 2.76 4.36 -2.25
CA PHE A 35 2.72 3.32 -1.22
C PHE A 35 4.13 2.97 -0.76
N ILE A 36 5.00 2.67 -1.71
CA ILE A 36 6.40 2.32 -1.42
C ILE A 36 7.12 3.47 -0.74
N LYS A 37 6.95 4.68 -1.24
CA LYS A 37 7.58 5.87 -0.67
C LYS A 37 7.18 6.06 0.80
N ARG A 38 5.90 5.91 1.11
CA ARG A 38 5.43 6.06 2.49
C ARG A 38 5.99 5.00 3.42
N LEU A 39 6.10 3.77 2.95
CA LEU A 39 6.68 2.70 3.76
C LEU A 39 8.16 2.99 4.08
N ARG A 40 8.89 3.53 3.14
CA ARG A 40 10.29 3.87 3.36
C ARG A 40 10.46 5.06 4.29
N GLU A 41 9.59 6.06 4.20
CA GLU A 41 9.67 7.28 5.01
C GLU A 41 9.06 7.09 6.40
N ASP A 42 7.87 6.52 6.47
CA ASP A 42 7.11 6.44 7.72
C ASP A 42 7.44 5.21 8.55
N ASP A 43 7.59 4.06 7.89
CA ASP A 43 7.90 2.79 8.57
C ASP A 43 9.41 2.53 8.64
N GLY A 44 10.20 3.37 7.99
CA GLY A 44 11.65 3.23 8.01
C GLY A 44 12.18 2.02 7.26
N TRP A 45 11.41 1.51 6.30
CA TRP A 45 11.84 0.35 5.52
C TRP A 45 12.96 0.74 4.56
N ASP A 46 14.10 0.08 4.70
CA ASP A 46 15.30 0.35 3.90
C ASP A 46 15.11 0.02 2.42
N GLU A 47 15.96 0.61 1.58
CA GLU A 47 15.97 0.32 0.14
C GLU A 47 16.28 -1.15 -0.16
N ASP A 48 16.99 -1.83 0.74
CA ASP A 48 17.29 -3.25 0.60
C ASP A 48 16.06 -4.13 0.81
N LYS A 49 15.02 -3.59 1.41
CA LYS A 49 13.78 -4.32 1.66
C LYS A 49 12.92 -4.30 0.41
N GLU A 50 12.66 -5.46 -0.16
CA GLU A 50 11.81 -5.57 -1.33
C GLU A 50 10.35 -5.41 -0.94
N ILE A 51 9.65 -4.52 -1.64
CA ILE A 51 8.25 -4.22 -1.38
C ILE A 51 7.44 -4.63 -2.60
N TYR A 52 6.40 -5.42 -2.36
CA TYR A 52 5.49 -5.88 -3.40
C TYR A 52 4.11 -5.32 -3.17
N VAL A 53 3.49 -4.79 -4.22
CA VAL A 53 2.11 -4.35 -4.19
C VAL A 53 1.25 -5.48 -4.74
N ASP A 54 0.38 -6.03 -3.91
CA ASP A 54 -0.44 -7.19 -4.27
C ASP A 54 -1.77 -6.80 -4.88
N PHE A 55 -2.43 -5.81 -4.29
CA PHE A 55 -3.76 -5.40 -4.71
C PHE A 55 -3.92 -3.90 -4.66
N ILE A 56 -4.64 -3.37 -5.65
CA ILE A 56 -5.15 -2.00 -5.64
C ILE A 56 -6.64 -2.11 -5.88
N LEU A 57 -7.44 -1.77 -4.88
CA LEU A 57 -8.88 -1.83 -4.95
C LEU A 57 -9.46 -0.43 -5.02
N LYS A 58 -10.46 -0.25 -5.86
CA LYS A 58 -11.14 1.03 -6.05
C LYS A 58 -12.57 0.91 -5.53
N SER A 59 -12.99 1.88 -4.72
CA SER A 59 -14.34 1.87 -4.16
C SER A 59 -14.89 3.29 -4.02
N ASN A 60 -16.21 3.42 -4.14
CA ASN A 60 -16.89 4.68 -3.89
C ASN A 60 -17.21 4.90 -2.41
N SER A 61 -16.92 3.94 -1.58
CA SER A 61 -17.13 4.02 -0.14
C SER A 61 -15.86 3.61 0.60
N ILE A 62 -15.80 3.98 1.89
CA ILE A 62 -14.66 3.62 2.73
C ILE A 62 -14.56 2.09 2.85
N ILE A 63 -13.36 1.58 2.61
CA ILE A 63 -13.09 0.15 2.70
C ILE A 63 -12.50 -0.12 4.08
N ASN A 64 -13.13 -1.03 4.83
CA ASN A 64 -12.63 -1.46 6.13
C ASN A 64 -11.93 -2.80 5.99
N ILE A 65 -10.71 -2.87 6.50
CA ILE A 65 -9.93 -4.12 6.49
C ILE A 65 -9.66 -4.55 7.92
N SER A 66 -9.84 -5.85 8.15
CA SER A 66 -9.49 -6.47 9.42
C SER A 66 -8.53 -7.62 9.15
N TYR A 67 -7.38 -7.57 9.80
CA TYR A 67 -6.42 -8.67 9.82
C TYR A 67 -6.71 -9.48 11.09
N GLY A 68 -7.53 -10.46 10.97
CA GLY A 68 -7.87 -11.14 12.17
C GLY A 68 -8.06 -12.59 12.07
#